data_01e69f480a7c8a4a9b113d1f851f42b5
#
_entry.id   01e69f480a7c8a4a9b113d1f851f42b5
#
_cell.length_a   1.000
_cell.length_b   1.000
_cell.length_c   1.000
_cell.angle_alpha   90.00
_cell.angle_beta   90.00
_cell.angle_gamma   90.00
#
_symmetry.space_group_name_H-M   'P 1'
#
loop_
_entity.id
_entity.type
_entity.pdbx_description
1 polymer ?
#
loop_
_entity_poly.entity_id
_entity_poly.type
_entity_poly.pdbx_seq_one_letter_code
_entity_poly.pdbx_strand_id
1 'polypeptide(L)'
;MIEQDLTKIGCHGNWRRYKNNPILKDDWGETFDVTVIQVGEKLRMYLSWRSTNSIAFVEGVDGVHWSETVIVLSPDFTTGWEDDINRQIVLEKDGKYLMWYTGMKFLGAGERMSSGRSCIGYAESEDGIHFTRRKDPVMEPEEAWEKTNLMCPHVLWDEERNIFRMWYSAGGFWEPDQIGYAESEDGIHWKKHPQNPIFRPEPTHFWEKEIVSACQIFPMDGYYYMFYIGFEDMYKATINVARSKDGIEGWERYPHNPILSGGPEGSWDVEAVYKPWVMHMDGQWLLWANGRRAAVEQVGLYIHDGDNMFEDWND
;
A
#
# COMPACT_ATOMS: atom_id res chain seq x y z
N MET A 1 12.27 -33.08 -19.46
CA MET A 1 11.24 -32.21 -18.89
C MET A 1 11.94 -30.91 -18.54
N ILE A 2 11.48 -29.77 -19.05
CA ILE A 2 11.99 -28.44 -18.64
C ILE A 2 11.44 -28.27 -17.21
N GLU A 3 12.31 -28.15 -16.24
CA GLU A 3 11.93 -27.86 -14.85
C GLU A 3 11.28 -26.47 -14.84
N GLN A 4 10.04 -26.40 -14.40
CA GLN A 4 9.31 -25.13 -14.37
C GLN A 4 9.91 -24.24 -13.29
N ASP A 5 10.33 -23.04 -13.67
CA ASP A 5 10.84 -22.05 -12.74
C ASP A 5 9.69 -21.51 -11.86
N LEU A 6 9.60 -22.01 -10.64
CA LEU A 6 8.56 -21.65 -9.69
C LEU A 6 8.59 -20.17 -9.30
N THR A 7 9.72 -19.48 -9.49
CA THR A 7 9.82 -18.04 -9.19
C THR A 7 9.06 -17.18 -10.17
N LYS A 8 8.71 -17.71 -11.35
CA LYS A 8 7.98 -17.01 -12.41
C LYS A 8 6.47 -17.23 -12.37
N ILE A 9 5.96 -18.20 -11.59
CA ILE A 9 4.52 -18.47 -11.55
C ILE A 9 3.78 -17.24 -10.97
N GLY A 10 2.78 -16.74 -11.70
CA GLY A 10 2.00 -15.56 -11.35
C GLY A 10 2.77 -14.24 -11.45
N CYS A 11 3.92 -14.21 -12.14
CA CYS A 11 4.68 -13.01 -12.45
C CYS A 11 4.64 -12.73 -13.95
N HIS A 12 4.27 -11.51 -14.34
CA HIS A 12 4.31 -11.08 -15.73
C HIS A 12 5.69 -10.53 -16.10
N GLY A 13 6.08 -10.69 -17.37
CA GLY A 13 7.31 -10.13 -17.93
C GLY A 13 8.56 -10.58 -17.16
N ASN A 14 9.40 -9.62 -16.80
CA ASN A 14 10.66 -9.89 -16.11
C ASN A 14 10.54 -9.93 -14.59
N TRP A 15 9.35 -9.80 -14.03
CA TRP A 15 9.12 -9.99 -12.61
C TRP A 15 9.37 -11.44 -12.19
N ARG A 16 9.93 -11.62 -11.00
CA ARG A 16 10.14 -12.92 -10.35
C ARG A 16 10.01 -12.80 -8.84
N ARG A 17 9.55 -13.86 -8.19
CA ARG A 17 9.55 -13.97 -6.74
C ARG A 17 10.95 -14.13 -6.21
N TYR A 18 11.27 -13.49 -5.12
CA TYR A 18 12.48 -13.82 -4.39
C TYR A 18 12.37 -15.26 -3.86
N LYS A 19 13.41 -16.07 -4.09
CA LYS A 19 13.38 -17.52 -3.84
C LYS A 19 13.15 -17.92 -2.38
N ASN A 20 13.52 -17.03 -1.44
CA ASN A 20 13.42 -17.28 -0.01
C ASN A 20 12.28 -16.48 0.65
N ASN A 21 11.23 -16.15 -0.11
CA ASN A 21 10.01 -15.55 0.45
C ASN A 21 9.30 -16.50 1.44
N PRO A 22 8.57 -15.97 2.45
CA PRO A 22 8.46 -14.55 2.80
C PRO A 22 9.74 -14.00 3.44
N ILE A 23 9.96 -12.67 3.35
CA ILE A 23 11.18 -12.02 3.84
C ILE A 23 11.11 -11.56 5.29
N LEU A 24 9.91 -11.42 5.85
CA LEU A 24 9.72 -11.16 7.28
C LEU A 24 9.42 -12.48 7.99
N LYS A 25 9.95 -12.62 9.20
CA LYS A 25 9.94 -13.91 9.92
C LYS A 25 8.57 -14.23 10.49
N ASP A 26 8.24 -15.52 10.51
CA ASP A 26 6.99 -16.05 11.07
C ASP A 26 6.83 -15.77 12.58
N ASP A 27 7.91 -15.66 13.33
CA ASP A 27 7.90 -15.42 14.78
C ASP A 27 7.45 -14.01 15.16
N TRP A 28 7.40 -13.08 14.20
CA TRP A 28 6.80 -11.74 14.40
C TRP A 28 5.28 -11.76 14.30
N GLY A 29 4.67 -12.87 13.84
CA GLY A 29 3.26 -12.96 13.53
C GLY A 29 2.92 -12.22 12.24
N GLU A 30 1.66 -11.80 12.09
CA GLU A 30 1.20 -11.16 10.86
C GLU A 30 1.74 -9.72 10.73
N THR A 31 2.48 -9.50 9.65
CA THR A 31 3.02 -8.21 9.22
C THR A 31 2.56 -7.92 7.79
N PHE A 32 2.14 -6.68 7.52
CA PHE A 32 1.55 -6.31 6.23
C PHE A 32 1.61 -4.79 5.99
N ASP A 33 1.17 -4.34 4.80
CA ASP A 33 1.03 -2.93 4.40
C ASP A 33 2.32 -2.11 4.55
N VAL A 34 3.35 -2.53 3.83
CA VAL A 34 4.67 -1.93 3.95
C VAL A 34 4.81 -0.61 3.21
N THR A 35 5.63 0.29 3.77
CA THR A 35 6.20 1.47 3.14
C THR A 35 7.70 1.44 3.34
N VAL A 36 8.48 1.54 2.29
CA VAL A 36 9.95 1.54 2.37
C VAL A 36 10.50 2.89 1.94
N ILE A 37 11.36 3.47 2.77
CA ILE A 37 12.06 4.72 2.47
C ILE A 37 13.56 4.53 2.61
N GLN A 38 14.33 5.33 1.86
CA GLN A 38 15.79 5.40 2.01
C GLN A 38 16.15 6.39 3.12
N VAL A 39 16.91 5.97 4.11
CA VAL A 39 17.41 6.81 5.21
C VAL A 39 18.93 6.67 5.28
N GLY A 40 19.65 7.61 4.69
CA GLY A 40 21.11 7.49 4.49
C GLY A 40 21.46 6.27 3.65
N GLU A 41 22.30 5.37 4.16
CA GLU A 41 22.69 4.12 3.49
C GLU A 41 21.76 2.95 3.82
N LYS A 42 20.72 3.16 4.63
CA LYS A 42 19.76 2.13 5.04
C LYS A 42 18.43 2.28 4.35
N LEU A 43 17.72 1.17 4.25
CA LEU A 43 16.30 1.10 4.00
C LEU A 43 15.57 1.01 5.34
N ARG A 44 14.50 1.78 5.50
CA ARG A 44 13.59 1.67 6.63
C ARG A 44 12.21 1.26 6.08
N MET A 45 11.75 0.09 6.49
CA MET A 45 10.42 -0.42 6.15
C MET A 45 9.49 -0.21 7.33
N TYR A 46 8.49 0.65 7.17
CA TYR A 46 7.36 0.75 8.09
C TYR A 46 6.31 -0.28 7.70
N LEU A 47 5.68 -0.91 8.67
CA LEU A 47 4.73 -1.98 8.47
C LEU A 47 3.58 -1.94 9.49
N SER A 48 2.45 -2.51 9.13
CA SER A 48 1.36 -2.78 10.05
C SER A 48 1.65 -4.11 10.75
N TRP A 49 1.62 -4.10 12.09
CA TRP A 49 1.88 -5.28 12.92
C TRP A 49 0.63 -5.70 13.67
N ARG A 50 -0.06 -6.71 13.12
CA ARG A 50 -1.39 -7.15 13.63
C ARG A 50 -1.34 -7.68 15.05
N SER A 51 -0.26 -8.36 15.45
CA SER A 51 -0.11 -8.90 16.80
C SER A 51 -0.24 -7.85 17.91
N THR A 52 0.02 -6.57 17.58
CA THR A 52 -0.03 -5.44 18.50
C THR A 52 -1.01 -4.35 18.05
N ASN A 53 -1.69 -4.51 16.91
CA ASN A 53 -2.50 -3.51 16.21
C ASN A 53 -1.77 -2.16 16.02
N SER A 54 -0.45 -2.21 15.84
CA SER A 54 0.43 -1.04 15.85
C SER A 54 1.15 -0.88 14.52
N ILE A 55 1.72 0.30 14.31
CA ILE A 55 2.68 0.55 13.25
C ILE A 55 4.08 0.36 13.83
N ALA A 56 4.89 -0.43 13.14
CA ALA A 56 6.26 -0.70 13.51
C ALA A 56 7.21 -0.44 12.33
N PHE A 57 8.51 -0.48 12.55
CA PHE A 57 9.48 -0.48 11.49
C PHE A 57 10.59 -1.51 11.71
N VAL A 58 11.28 -1.82 10.62
CA VAL A 58 12.53 -2.59 10.57
C VAL A 58 13.53 -1.86 9.68
N GLU A 59 14.82 -2.05 9.91
CA GLU A 59 15.90 -1.49 9.07
C GLU A 59 16.70 -2.59 8.40
N GLY A 60 17.16 -2.32 7.19
CA GLY A 60 18.02 -3.20 6.40
C GLY A 60 18.84 -2.39 5.39
N VAL A 61 19.61 -3.07 4.55
CA VAL A 61 20.45 -2.42 3.53
C VAL A 61 20.22 -3.00 2.13
N ASP A 62 19.62 -4.18 2.04
CA ASP A 62 19.50 -4.96 0.79
C ASP A 62 18.06 -5.28 0.39
N GLY A 63 17.10 -4.81 1.17
CA GLY A 63 15.68 -5.08 0.92
C GLY A 63 15.18 -6.47 1.30
N VAL A 64 16.05 -7.31 1.84
CA VAL A 64 15.79 -8.72 2.18
C VAL A 64 16.01 -9.02 3.66
N HIS A 65 17.12 -8.56 4.21
CA HIS A 65 17.50 -8.82 5.59
C HIS A 65 17.18 -7.61 6.47
N TRP A 66 16.33 -7.85 7.46
CA TRP A 66 15.76 -6.79 8.29
C TRP A 66 16.10 -6.99 9.77
N SER A 67 16.21 -5.88 10.49
CA SER A 67 16.42 -5.86 11.95
C SER A 67 15.20 -6.41 12.70
N GLU A 68 15.31 -6.52 14.03
CA GLU A 68 14.13 -6.70 14.89
C GLU A 68 13.17 -5.52 14.75
N THR A 69 11.86 -5.81 14.98
CA THR A 69 10.79 -4.82 14.88
C THR A 69 10.80 -3.84 16.05
N VAL A 70 10.56 -2.56 15.73
CA VAL A 70 10.38 -1.48 16.72
C VAL A 70 9.03 -0.82 16.49
N ILE A 71 8.16 -0.81 17.52
CA ILE A 71 6.87 -0.11 17.46
C ILE A 71 7.13 1.39 17.45
N VAL A 72 6.50 2.10 16.50
CA VAL A 72 6.60 3.55 16.35
C VAL A 72 5.30 4.29 16.67
N LEU A 73 4.15 3.61 16.52
CA LEU A 73 2.84 4.17 16.86
C LEU A 73 1.91 3.03 17.27
N SER A 74 1.26 3.15 18.41
CA SER A 74 0.22 2.22 18.90
C SER A 74 -1.14 2.89 18.88
N PRO A 75 -2.26 2.15 18.85
CA PRO A 75 -3.60 2.71 18.96
C PRO A 75 -3.75 3.57 20.22
N ASP A 76 -4.48 4.65 20.13
CA ASP A 76 -4.90 5.45 21.28
C ASP A 76 -6.44 5.42 21.41
N PHE A 77 -6.93 4.54 22.24
CA PHE A 77 -8.38 4.36 22.47
C PHE A 77 -9.08 5.60 22.99
N THR A 78 -8.33 6.59 23.51
CA THR A 78 -8.90 7.85 24.02
C THR A 78 -9.31 8.80 22.92
N THR A 79 -8.82 8.62 21.70
CA THR A 79 -9.22 9.41 20.52
C THR A 79 -10.64 9.10 20.05
N GLY A 80 -11.11 7.88 20.34
CA GLY A 80 -12.46 7.42 19.96
C GLY A 80 -12.61 6.92 18.53
N TRP A 81 -11.53 6.93 17.74
CA TRP A 81 -11.52 6.47 16.33
C TRP A 81 -10.36 5.50 15.99
N GLU A 82 -9.52 5.16 16.94
CA GLU A 82 -8.37 4.29 16.80
C GLU A 82 -8.47 3.04 17.69
N ASP A 83 -9.34 2.10 17.34
CA ASP A 83 -9.31 0.76 17.96
C ASP A 83 -8.21 -0.11 17.32
N ASP A 84 -7.81 0.22 16.10
CA ASP A 84 -6.70 -0.35 15.32
C ASP A 84 -6.09 0.75 14.45
N ILE A 85 -4.78 0.68 14.20
CA ILE A 85 -4.08 1.56 13.27
C ILE A 85 -3.22 0.74 12.32
N ASN A 86 -3.26 1.10 11.02
CA ASN A 86 -2.56 0.36 9.97
C ASN A 86 -2.43 1.20 8.69
N ARG A 87 -1.89 0.59 7.60
CA ARG A 87 -1.87 1.14 6.24
C ARG A 87 -1.23 2.53 6.18
N GLN A 88 -0.09 2.67 6.81
CA GLN A 88 0.66 3.92 6.88
C GLN A 88 1.40 4.23 5.58
N ILE A 89 1.67 5.52 5.37
CA ILE A 89 2.68 6.07 4.49
C ILE A 89 3.58 7.00 5.30
N VAL A 90 4.88 6.93 5.10
CA VAL A 90 5.84 7.84 5.73
C VAL A 90 6.62 8.56 4.64
N LEU A 91 6.71 9.88 4.78
CA LEU A 91 7.47 10.77 3.90
C LEU A 91 8.49 11.55 4.74
N GLU A 92 9.75 11.58 4.31
CA GLU A 92 10.74 12.49 4.87
C GLU A 92 10.67 13.83 4.12
N LYS A 93 10.47 14.92 4.88
CA LYS A 93 10.42 16.27 4.34
C LYS A 93 10.94 17.29 5.34
N ASP A 94 11.85 18.16 4.89
CA ASP A 94 12.44 19.24 5.68
C ASP A 94 13.07 18.77 7.00
N GLY A 95 13.67 17.56 6.99
CA GLY A 95 14.31 16.94 8.14
C GLY A 95 13.36 16.33 9.15
N LYS A 96 12.07 16.19 8.80
CA LYS A 96 11.06 15.52 9.60
C LYS A 96 10.49 14.32 8.87
N TYR A 97 9.96 13.36 9.62
CA TYR A 97 9.20 12.22 9.13
C TYR A 97 7.71 12.50 9.38
N LEU A 98 6.95 12.55 8.30
CA LEU A 98 5.51 12.79 8.29
C LEU A 98 4.80 11.47 7.98
N MET A 99 3.86 11.07 8.82
CA MET A 99 3.13 9.82 8.68
C MET A 99 1.63 10.09 8.54
N TRP A 100 1.02 9.55 7.50
CA TRP A 100 -0.43 9.39 7.40
C TRP A 100 -0.77 7.91 7.52
N TYR A 101 -1.84 7.60 8.23
CA TYR A 101 -2.22 6.22 8.52
C TYR A 101 -3.73 6.05 8.58
N THR A 102 -4.20 4.83 8.48
CA THR A 102 -5.60 4.47 8.67
C THR A 102 -5.83 4.21 10.16
N GLY A 103 -6.75 4.94 10.78
CA GLY A 103 -7.30 4.60 12.08
C GLY A 103 -8.68 4.00 11.91
N MET A 104 -8.96 2.91 12.60
CA MET A 104 -10.20 2.13 12.47
C MET A 104 -10.96 2.08 13.78
N LYS A 105 -12.25 2.39 13.73
CA LYS A 105 -13.21 2.21 14.82
C LYS A 105 -14.13 1.05 14.52
N PHE A 106 -14.13 0.03 15.36
CA PHE A 106 -15.04 -1.09 15.23
C PHE A 106 -16.42 -0.75 15.82
N LEU A 107 -17.47 -1.07 15.09
CA LEU A 107 -18.86 -0.89 15.50
C LEU A 107 -19.49 -2.27 15.68
N GLY A 108 -19.88 -2.58 16.94
CA GLY A 108 -20.56 -3.84 17.31
C GLY A 108 -19.81 -4.66 18.34
N ALA A 109 -20.57 -5.38 19.18
CA ALA A 109 -20.03 -6.30 20.17
C ALA A 109 -19.95 -7.71 19.60
N GLY A 110 -18.79 -8.37 19.75
CA GLY A 110 -18.66 -9.83 19.74
C GLY A 110 -17.94 -10.45 18.58
N GLU A 111 -18.14 -10.09 17.34
CA GLU A 111 -17.25 -10.49 16.23
C GLU A 111 -16.53 -9.27 15.73
N ARG A 112 -15.22 -9.29 15.88
CA ARG A 112 -14.31 -8.40 15.18
C ARG A 112 -14.90 -8.28 13.78
N MET A 113 -15.63 -7.12 13.48
CA MET A 113 -15.47 -6.74 12.12
C MET A 113 -16.62 -6.90 11.13
N SER A 114 -17.85 -6.92 11.52
CA SER A 114 -18.91 -6.81 10.51
C SER A 114 -19.16 -5.38 10.02
N SER A 115 -18.74 -4.37 10.78
CA SER A 115 -18.90 -2.97 10.43
C SER A 115 -17.98 -2.06 11.22
N GLY A 116 -17.68 -0.90 10.67
CA GLY A 116 -16.85 0.10 11.32
C GLY A 116 -16.78 1.40 10.54
N ARG A 117 -15.98 2.29 11.06
CA ARG A 117 -15.58 3.54 10.42
C ARG A 117 -14.07 3.62 10.39
N SER A 118 -13.50 4.16 9.33
CA SER A 118 -12.09 4.48 9.27
C SER A 118 -11.85 5.89 8.76
N CYS A 119 -10.78 6.47 9.27
CA CYS A 119 -10.35 7.83 8.97
C CYS A 119 -8.85 7.85 8.71
N ILE A 120 -8.34 8.93 8.12
CA ILE A 120 -6.91 9.13 7.96
C ILE A 120 -6.38 9.97 9.11
N GLY A 121 -5.42 9.41 9.86
CA GLY A 121 -4.68 10.08 10.92
C GLY A 121 -3.38 10.69 10.41
N TYR A 122 -2.76 11.49 11.29
CA TYR A 122 -1.47 12.13 11.04
C TYR A 122 -0.59 12.09 12.28
N ALA A 123 0.69 11.82 12.06
CA ALA A 123 1.72 11.91 13.10
C ALA A 123 3.03 12.42 12.49
N GLU A 124 3.87 13.07 13.31
CA GLU A 124 5.19 13.55 12.88
C GLU A 124 6.28 13.12 13.86
N SER A 125 7.52 13.03 13.36
CA SER A 125 8.70 12.63 14.12
C SER A 125 9.95 13.34 13.59
N GLU A 126 10.90 13.64 14.49
CA GLU A 126 12.21 14.19 14.12
C GLU A 126 13.21 13.06 13.74
N ASP A 127 12.99 11.83 14.19
CA ASP A 127 13.91 10.70 13.97
C ASP A 127 13.29 9.52 13.20
N GLY A 128 11.99 9.61 12.90
CA GLY A 128 11.23 8.55 12.24
C GLY A 128 10.96 7.34 13.14
N ILE A 129 11.15 7.47 14.45
CA ILE A 129 10.92 6.42 15.45
C ILE A 129 9.90 6.88 16.49
N HIS A 130 10.10 8.07 17.05
CA HIS A 130 9.25 8.63 18.09
C HIS A 130 8.22 9.58 17.47
N PHE A 131 7.08 9.01 17.06
CA PHE A 131 6.01 9.79 16.43
C PHE A 131 5.07 10.41 17.45
N THR A 132 4.76 11.69 17.24
CA THR A 132 3.72 12.41 17.95
C THR A 132 2.49 12.54 17.06
N ARG A 133 1.37 11.90 17.46
CA ARG A 133 0.12 11.93 16.71
C ARG A 133 -0.66 13.20 16.91
N ARG A 134 -1.45 13.57 15.90
CA ARG A 134 -2.56 14.48 16.03
C ARG A 134 -3.77 13.75 16.65
N LYS A 135 -4.47 14.39 17.59
CA LYS A 135 -5.61 13.75 18.29
C LYS A 135 -6.79 13.47 17.36
N ASP A 136 -7.12 14.43 16.50
CA ASP A 136 -8.23 14.32 15.57
C ASP A 136 -7.74 13.85 14.19
N PRO A 137 -8.53 13.07 13.45
CA PRO A 137 -8.16 12.67 12.10
C PRO A 137 -8.00 13.89 11.18
N VAL A 138 -7.18 13.77 10.14
CA VAL A 138 -6.98 14.81 9.13
C VAL A 138 -7.94 14.69 7.95
N MET A 139 -8.52 13.49 7.74
CA MET A 139 -9.59 13.26 6.78
C MET A 139 -10.59 12.24 7.30
N GLU A 140 -11.87 12.55 7.10
CA GLU A 140 -13.00 11.70 7.48
C GLU A 140 -13.90 11.44 6.26
N PRO A 141 -14.68 10.33 6.26
CA PRO A 141 -15.69 10.09 5.22
C PRO A 141 -16.78 11.16 5.27
N GLU A 142 -17.00 11.82 4.14
CA GLU A 142 -18.00 12.90 3.99
C GLU A 142 -18.87 12.69 2.75
N GLU A 143 -18.36 11.97 1.74
CA GLU A 143 -19.02 11.78 0.48
C GLU A 143 -19.73 10.42 0.39
N ALA A 144 -20.82 10.34 -0.36
CA ALA A 144 -21.63 9.12 -0.44
C ALA A 144 -20.84 7.88 -0.93
N TRP A 145 -19.90 8.05 -1.86
CA TRP A 145 -19.08 6.97 -2.38
C TRP A 145 -18.05 6.45 -1.36
N GLU A 146 -17.65 7.28 -0.40
CA GLU A 146 -16.74 6.91 0.69
C GLU A 146 -17.40 6.00 1.72
N LYS A 147 -18.74 5.93 1.72
CA LYS A 147 -19.52 5.19 2.71
C LYS A 147 -19.14 5.64 4.13
N THR A 148 -18.46 4.76 4.89
CA THR A 148 -17.97 5.06 6.24
C THR A 148 -16.45 4.98 6.37
N ASN A 149 -15.71 4.88 5.25
CA ASN A 149 -14.31 4.48 5.33
C ASN A 149 -13.41 5.25 4.38
N LEU A 150 -12.32 5.81 4.95
CA LEU A 150 -11.13 6.23 4.24
C LEU A 150 -9.96 5.40 4.74
N MET A 151 -9.17 4.83 3.81
CA MET A 151 -8.07 3.93 4.11
C MET A 151 -6.90 4.10 3.13
N CYS A 152 -5.77 3.48 3.45
CA CYS A 152 -4.63 3.31 2.55
C CYS A 152 -4.15 4.63 1.93
N PRO A 153 -3.83 5.66 2.72
CA PRO A 153 -3.29 6.89 2.16
C PRO A 153 -1.96 6.60 1.46
N HIS A 154 -1.76 7.19 0.30
CA HIS A 154 -0.47 7.33 -0.35
C HIS A 154 -0.23 8.82 -0.60
N VAL A 155 0.88 9.36 -0.12
CA VAL A 155 1.17 10.80 -0.16
C VAL A 155 2.48 11.04 -0.89
N LEU A 156 2.46 12.00 -1.82
CA LEU A 156 3.65 12.58 -2.43
C LEU A 156 3.71 14.09 -2.16
N TRP A 157 4.93 14.60 -2.06
CA TRP A 157 5.20 16.03 -2.10
C TRP A 157 5.44 16.46 -3.56
N ASP A 158 4.68 17.43 -4.03
CA ASP A 158 4.82 18.04 -5.34
C ASP A 158 5.66 19.32 -5.20
N GLU A 159 6.94 19.25 -5.53
CA GLU A 159 7.90 20.35 -5.39
C GLU A 159 7.52 21.56 -6.26
N GLU A 160 6.99 21.31 -7.46
CA GLU A 160 6.66 22.41 -8.40
C GLU A 160 5.47 23.23 -7.90
N ARG A 161 4.47 22.55 -7.33
CA ARG A 161 3.24 23.15 -6.82
C ARG A 161 3.33 23.53 -5.34
N ASN A 162 4.35 23.05 -4.63
CA ASN A 162 4.53 23.21 -3.19
C ASN A 162 3.31 22.74 -2.38
N ILE A 163 2.82 21.53 -2.69
CA ILE A 163 1.67 20.91 -2.04
C ILE A 163 1.90 19.42 -1.79
N PHE A 164 1.19 18.86 -0.81
CA PHE A 164 1.01 17.44 -0.66
C PHE A 164 -0.15 16.96 -1.53
N ARG A 165 0.05 15.81 -2.16
CA ARG A 165 -0.93 15.11 -2.98
C ARG A 165 -1.20 13.76 -2.36
N MET A 166 -2.47 13.44 -2.10
CA MET A 166 -2.87 12.16 -1.50
C MET A 166 -3.80 11.40 -2.43
N TRP A 167 -3.49 10.14 -2.63
CA TRP A 167 -4.39 9.12 -3.17
C TRP A 167 -4.84 8.24 -2.00
N TYR A 168 -6.14 8.04 -1.84
CA TYR A 168 -6.70 7.27 -0.73
C TYR A 168 -7.78 6.33 -1.21
N SER A 169 -7.97 5.23 -0.53
CA SER A 169 -9.03 4.27 -0.83
C SER A 169 -10.23 4.51 0.04
N ALA A 170 -11.43 4.33 -0.51
CA ALA A 170 -12.66 4.52 0.24
C ALA A 170 -13.75 3.55 -0.22
N GLY A 171 -14.78 3.36 0.62
CA GLY A 171 -15.92 2.49 0.35
C GLY A 171 -16.16 1.42 1.40
N GLY A 172 -15.95 0.14 1.06
CA GLY A 172 -16.14 -0.99 1.97
C GLY A 172 -15.24 -0.94 3.20
N PHE A 173 -15.68 -1.54 4.31
CA PHE A 173 -14.97 -1.41 5.59
C PHE A 173 -13.64 -2.17 5.62
N TRP A 174 -13.57 -3.38 5.07
CA TRP A 174 -12.34 -4.15 5.04
C TRP A 174 -11.54 -3.94 3.78
N GLU A 175 -12.24 -3.94 2.67
CA GLU A 175 -11.67 -3.73 1.35
C GLU A 175 -12.40 -2.53 0.74
N PRO A 176 -11.79 -1.34 0.82
CA PRO A 176 -12.29 -0.16 0.13
C PRO A 176 -12.26 -0.41 -1.38
N ASP A 177 -13.29 0.05 -2.07
CA ASP A 177 -13.58 -0.40 -3.44
C ASP A 177 -13.24 0.60 -4.55
N GLN A 178 -12.75 1.80 -4.19
CA GLN A 178 -12.41 2.85 -5.14
C GLN A 178 -11.28 3.74 -4.59
N ILE A 179 -10.61 4.48 -5.48
CA ILE A 179 -9.52 5.39 -5.12
C ILE A 179 -9.93 6.83 -5.39
N GLY A 180 -9.77 7.69 -4.40
CA GLY A 180 -9.94 9.14 -4.46
C GLY A 180 -8.62 9.89 -4.40
N TYR A 181 -8.71 11.20 -4.58
CA TYR A 181 -7.58 12.13 -4.58
C TYR A 181 -7.89 13.38 -3.75
N ALA A 182 -6.89 13.89 -3.05
CA ALA A 182 -6.97 15.13 -2.29
C ALA A 182 -5.62 15.87 -2.32
N GLU A 183 -5.67 17.19 -2.10
CA GLU A 183 -4.50 18.09 -2.03
C GLU A 183 -4.47 18.82 -0.69
N SER A 184 -3.26 19.16 -0.22
CA SER A 184 -3.05 19.92 1.01
C SER A 184 -1.76 20.76 0.92
N GLU A 185 -1.78 21.97 1.47
CA GLU A 185 -0.57 22.83 1.57
C GLU A 185 0.28 22.45 2.79
N ASP A 186 -0.33 21.85 3.82
CA ASP A 186 0.32 21.58 5.12
C ASP A 186 0.31 20.11 5.55
N GLY A 187 -0.32 19.23 4.75
CA GLY A 187 -0.47 17.79 5.07
C GLY A 187 -1.52 17.48 6.14
N ILE A 188 -2.24 18.50 6.62
CA ILE A 188 -3.25 18.42 7.69
C ILE A 188 -4.64 18.78 7.17
N HIS A 189 -4.75 19.87 6.43
CA HIS A 189 -6.01 20.37 5.88
C HIS A 189 -6.13 19.95 4.41
N TRP A 190 -6.94 18.93 4.16
CA TRP A 190 -7.07 18.29 2.86
C TRP A 190 -8.31 18.76 2.11
N LYS A 191 -8.14 19.05 0.84
CA LYS A 191 -9.23 19.36 -0.09
C LYS A 191 -9.41 18.19 -1.06
N LYS A 192 -10.52 17.48 -0.93
CA LYS A 192 -10.91 16.38 -1.81
C LYS A 192 -11.20 16.87 -3.22
N HIS A 193 -10.84 16.09 -4.22
CA HIS A 193 -11.08 16.42 -5.63
C HIS A 193 -12.57 16.32 -5.96
N PRO A 194 -13.15 17.29 -6.66
CA PRO A 194 -14.60 17.34 -6.88
C PRO A 194 -15.15 16.24 -7.78
N GLN A 195 -14.28 15.55 -8.53
CA GLN A 195 -14.66 14.43 -9.39
C GLN A 195 -14.34 13.06 -8.80
N ASN A 196 -14.05 13.01 -7.49
CA ASN A 196 -13.82 11.73 -6.82
C ASN A 196 -15.02 10.77 -6.95
N PRO A 197 -14.79 9.45 -6.97
CA PRO A 197 -13.49 8.79 -7.03
C PRO A 197 -12.84 8.90 -8.42
N ILE A 198 -11.52 9.10 -8.43
CA ILE A 198 -10.73 9.26 -9.67
C ILE A 198 -10.38 7.93 -10.34
N PHE A 199 -10.47 6.82 -9.62
CA PHE A 199 -10.19 5.50 -10.15
C PHE A 199 -11.17 4.48 -9.59
N ARG A 200 -11.84 3.73 -10.49
CA ARG A 200 -12.89 2.77 -10.19
C ARG A 200 -12.56 1.42 -10.81
N PRO A 201 -13.12 0.30 -10.29
CA PRO A 201 -12.98 -0.99 -10.93
C PRO A 201 -13.60 -0.98 -12.34
N GLU A 202 -13.01 -1.77 -13.22
CA GLU A 202 -13.54 -2.04 -14.56
C GLU A 202 -14.06 -3.48 -14.60
N PRO A 203 -15.36 -3.71 -14.52
CA PRO A 203 -15.94 -5.05 -14.38
C PRO A 203 -15.64 -6.01 -15.52
N THR A 204 -15.19 -5.50 -16.67
CA THR A 204 -14.78 -6.33 -17.81
C THR A 204 -13.39 -6.95 -17.61
N HIS A 205 -12.59 -6.41 -16.69
CA HIS A 205 -11.30 -6.94 -16.33
C HIS A 205 -11.43 -7.94 -15.19
N PHE A 206 -11.06 -9.20 -15.43
CA PHE A 206 -11.23 -10.27 -14.42
C PHE A 206 -10.46 -10.01 -13.13
N TRP A 207 -9.36 -9.28 -13.17
CA TRP A 207 -8.50 -8.98 -12.03
C TRP A 207 -8.96 -7.82 -11.12
N GLU A 208 -10.02 -7.10 -11.53
CA GLU A 208 -10.53 -5.93 -10.78
C GLU A 208 -12.05 -5.76 -10.92
N LYS A 209 -12.78 -6.87 -11.00
CA LYS A 209 -14.23 -6.85 -11.26
C LYS A 209 -15.02 -6.03 -10.26
N GLU A 210 -14.62 -6.07 -8.99
CA GLU A 210 -15.40 -5.51 -7.90
C GLU A 210 -14.66 -4.39 -7.17
N ILE A 211 -13.34 -4.47 -7.06
CA ILE A 211 -12.56 -3.63 -6.16
C ILE A 211 -11.23 -3.22 -6.82
N VAL A 212 -10.92 -1.93 -6.69
CA VAL A 212 -9.57 -1.38 -6.85
C VAL A 212 -9.21 -0.61 -5.58
N SER A 213 -8.04 -0.87 -5.04
CA SER A 213 -7.68 -0.36 -3.71
C SER A 213 -6.18 -0.15 -3.56
N ALA A 214 -5.81 0.53 -2.50
CA ALA A 214 -4.48 0.67 -1.96
C ALA A 214 -3.38 0.78 -3.01
N CYS A 215 -3.02 1.99 -3.37
CA CYS A 215 -2.02 2.25 -4.40
C CYS A 215 -0.71 2.80 -3.85
N GLN A 216 0.34 2.59 -4.61
CA GLN A 216 1.53 3.44 -4.61
C GLN A 216 1.57 4.20 -5.94
N ILE A 217 1.81 5.50 -5.86
CA ILE A 217 2.06 6.34 -7.04
C ILE A 217 3.56 6.56 -7.20
N PHE A 218 4.06 6.31 -8.39
CA PHE A 218 5.47 6.46 -8.73
C PHE A 218 5.62 7.34 -9.98
N PRO A 219 6.13 8.59 -9.87
CA PRO A 219 6.39 9.44 -11.02
C PRO A 219 7.62 8.97 -11.79
N MET A 220 7.48 8.72 -13.08
CA MET A 220 8.56 8.27 -13.97
C MET A 220 8.23 8.65 -15.42
N ASP A 221 9.22 9.12 -16.18
CA ASP A 221 9.14 9.40 -17.64
C ASP A 221 7.93 10.26 -18.06
N GLY A 222 7.58 11.24 -17.23
CA GLY A 222 6.48 12.18 -17.49
C GLY A 222 5.09 11.58 -17.33
N TYR A 223 4.98 10.47 -16.61
CA TYR A 223 3.75 9.86 -16.16
C TYR A 223 3.77 9.64 -14.65
N TYR A 224 2.59 9.52 -14.05
CA TYR A 224 2.36 8.95 -12.73
C TYR A 224 1.91 7.50 -12.93
N TYR A 225 2.71 6.54 -12.46
CA TYR A 225 2.35 5.13 -12.45
C TYR A 225 1.69 4.80 -11.13
N MET A 226 0.54 4.16 -11.20
CA MET A 226 -0.20 3.65 -10.05
C MET A 226 -0.02 2.14 -9.99
N PHE A 227 0.68 1.64 -8.97
CA PHE A 227 0.65 0.23 -8.61
C PHE A 227 -0.50 0.03 -7.63
N TYR A 228 -1.47 -0.79 -7.97
CA TYR A 228 -2.71 -0.91 -7.20
C TYR A 228 -3.15 -2.36 -7.02
N ILE A 229 -4.03 -2.59 -6.05
CA ILE A 229 -4.68 -3.87 -5.83
C ILE A 229 -5.94 -3.93 -6.68
N GLY A 230 -6.09 -5.02 -7.45
CA GLY A 230 -7.35 -5.39 -8.06
C GLY A 230 -7.85 -6.71 -7.46
N PHE A 231 -9.16 -6.82 -7.29
CA PHE A 231 -9.78 -8.02 -6.75
C PHE A 231 -10.67 -8.69 -7.81
N GLU A 232 -10.39 -9.96 -8.07
CA GLU A 232 -11.29 -10.83 -8.84
C GLU A 232 -12.53 -11.17 -8.01
N ASP A 233 -12.32 -11.48 -6.73
CA ASP A 233 -13.30 -11.70 -5.69
C ASP A 233 -12.66 -11.40 -4.31
N MET A 234 -13.39 -11.52 -3.21
CA MET A 234 -12.91 -11.20 -1.85
C MET A 234 -11.71 -12.04 -1.39
N TYR A 235 -11.35 -13.10 -2.11
CA TYR A 235 -10.25 -14.00 -1.74
C TYR A 235 -9.04 -13.86 -2.64
N LYS A 236 -9.24 -13.43 -3.89
CA LYS A 236 -8.20 -13.35 -4.90
C LYS A 236 -7.89 -11.90 -5.24
N ALA A 237 -6.72 -11.47 -4.83
CA ALA A 237 -6.18 -10.16 -5.13
C ALA A 237 -4.90 -10.26 -5.96
N THR A 238 -4.68 -9.26 -6.79
CA THR A 238 -3.55 -9.15 -7.71
C THR A 238 -2.96 -7.74 -7.64
N ILE A 239 -1.70 -7.61 -8.06
CA ILE A 239 -1.07 -6.30 -8.25
C ILE A 239 -1.12 -5.93 -9.73
N ASN A 240 -1.58 -4.73 -9.97
CA ASN A 240 -1.82 -4.16 -11.28
C ASN A 240 -1.18 -2.79 -11.42
N VAL A 241 -1.06 -2.31 -12.65
CA VAL A 241 -0.50 -1.00 -12.95
C VAL A 241 -1.43 -0.22 -13.85
N ALA A 242 -1.52 1.07 -13.59
CA ALA A 242 -2.10 2.07 -14.49
C ALA A 242 -1.18 3.30 -14.56
N ARG A 243 -1.29 4.11 -15.61
CA ARG A 243 -0.55 5.38 -15.71
C ARG A 243 -1.46 6.54 -16.08
N SER A 244 -1.09 7.73 -15.66
CA SER A 244 -1.76 8.99 -16.00
C SER A 244 -0.73 10.10 -16.19
N LYS A 245 -1.05 11.12 -16.98
CA LYS A 245 -0.17 12.28 -17.19
C LYS A 245 -0.13 13.22 -15.99
N ASP A 246 -1.21 13.33 -15.25
CA ASP A 246 -1.34 14.24 -14.12
C ASP A 246 -1.55 13.54 -12.77
N GLY A 247 -1.75 12.22 -12.80
CA GLY A 247 -2.04 11.41 -11.60
C GLY A 247 -3.47 11.54 -11.10
N ILE A 248 -4.37 12.18 -11.86
CA ILE A 248 -5.77 12.44 -11.48
C ILE A 248 -6.72 11.86 -12.52
N GLU A 249 -6.55 12.25 -13.79
CA GLU A 249 -7.45 11.88 -14.88
C GLU A 249 -6.75 11.03 -15.94
N GLY A 250 -7.54 10.45 -16.85
CA GLY A 250 -7.02 9.72 -18.02
C GLY A 250 -6.14 8.53 -17.67
N TRP A 251 -6.49 7.81 -16.62
CA TRP A 251 -5.76 6.60 -16.24
C TRP A 251 -5.87 5.50 -17.29
N GLU A 252 -4.73 5.09 -17.82
CA GLU A 252 -4.56 3.97 -18.75
C GLU A 252 -4.06 2.75 -17.98
N ARG A 253 -4.80 1.66 -18.01
CA ARG A 253 -4.39 0.38 -17.41
C ARG A 253 -3.33 -0.29 -18.26
N TYR A 254 -2.35 -0.90 -17.61
CA TYR A 254 -1.32 -1.66 -18.31
C TYR A 254 -1.95 -2.85 -19.04
N PRO A 255 -1.69 -3.03 -20.35
CA PRO A 255 -2.35 -4.06 -21.16
C PRO A 255 -2.13 -5.49 -20.66
N HIS A 256 -1.01 -5.72 -19.98
CA HIS A 256 -0.61 -7.03 -19.48
C HIS A 256 -0.87 -7.24 -17.97
N ASN A 257 -1.81 -6.47 -17.40
CA ASN A 257 -2.27 -6.74 -16.03
C ASN A 257 -2.92 -8.13 -15.91
N PRO A 258 -2.79 -8.80 -14.75
CA PRO A 258 -2.03 -8.39 -13.57
C PRO A 258 -0.51 -8.61 -13.73
N ILE A 259 0.31 -7.71 -13.16
CA ILE A 259 1.76 -7.92 -13.14
C ILE A 259 2.19 -8.98 -12.13
N LEU A 260 1.47 -9.09 -11.02
CA LEU A 260 1.65 -10.15 -10.03
C LEU A 260 0.30 -10.73 -9.59
N SER A 261 0.24 -12.04 -9.49
CA SER A 261 -0.89 -12.80 -8.98
C SER A 261 -0.42 -13.91 -8.03
N GLY A 262 -1.35 -14.67 -7.46
CA GLY A 262 -1.06 -15.74 -6.53
C GLY A 262 0.04 -16.70 -7.02
N GLY A 263 0.85 -17.17 -6.08
CA GLY A 263 1.97 -18.08 -6.31
C GLY A 263 1.57 -19.52 -6.60
N PRO A 264 2.57 -20.42 -6.72
CA PRO A 264 2.31 -21.82 -6.95
C PRO A 264 1.56 -22.44 -5.76
N GLU A 265 0.91 -23.57 -6.00
CA GLU A 265 0.21 -24.31 -4.98
C GLU A 265 1.12 -24.57 -3.76
N GLY A 266 0.62 -24.27 -2.59
CA GLY A 266 1.35 -24.42 -1.33
C GLY A 266 2.26 -23.24 -0.96
N SER A 267 2.44 -22.25 -1.82
CA SER A 267 3.20 -21.04 -1.47
C SER A 267 2.45 -20.16 -0.46
N TRP A 268 3.19 -19.30 0.22
CA TRP A 268 2.70 -18.36 1.23
C TRP A 268 1.71 -17.32 0.66
N ASP A 269 1.78 -17.05 -0.65
CA ASP A 269 1.03 -16.05 -1.40
C ASP A 269 0.03 -16.65 -2.41
N VAL A 270 -0.35 -17.94 -2.25
CA VAL A 270 -1.15 -18.67 -3.24
C VAL A 270 -2.56 -18.09 -3.47
N GLU A 271 -3.16 -17.48 -2.45
CA GLU A 271 -4.52 -16.94 -2.53
C GLU A 271 -4.54 -15.49 -3.04
N ALA A 272 -3.59 -14.67 -2.60
CA ALA A 272 -3.57 -13.26 -2.94
C ALA A 272 -2.18 -12.65 -2.84
N VAL A 273 -1.90 -11.68 -3.72
CA VAL A 273 -0.77 -10.76 -3.65
C VAL A 273 -1.33 -9.34 -3.73
N TYR A 274 -1.02 -8.49 -2.75
CA TYR A 274 -1.64 -7.18 -2.64
C TYR A 274 -0.78 -6.17 -1.88
N LYS A 275 -1.19 -4.89 -1.87
CA LYS A 275 -0.51 -3.76 -1.24
C LYS A 275 0.94 -3.62 -1.71
N PRO A 276 1.15 -3.21 -2.94
CA PRO A 276 2.49 -3.08 -3.52
C PRO A 276 3.24 -1.88 -2.94
N TRP A 277 4.55 -2.06 -2.79
CA TRP A 277 5.51 -0.97 -2.63
C TRP A 277 6.71 -1.22 -3.52
N VAL A 278 6.96 -0.33 -4.46
CA VAL A 278 8.03 -0.47 -5.45
C VAL A 278 9.12 0.57 -5.23
N MET A 279 10.37 0.17 -5.45
CA MET A 279 11.55 1.03 -5.43
C MET A 279 12.59 0.55 -6.44
N HIS A 280 13.24 1.49 -7.15
CA HIS A 280 14.39 1.16 -7.99
C HIS A 280 15.68 1.23 -7.17
N MET A 281 16.50 0.19 -7.25
CA MET A 281 17.72 0.06 -6.46
C MET A 281 18.74 -0.83 -7.19
N ASP A 282 19.95 -0.34 -7.37
CA ASP A 282 21.08 -1.08 -7.99
C ASP A 282 20.78 -1.71 -9.35
N GLY A 283 20.03 -1.01 -10.22
CA GLY A 283 19.66 -1.49 -11.57
C GLY A 283 18.57 -2.55 -11.57
N GLN A 284 17.82 -2.67 -10.49
CA GLN A 284 16.68 -3.56 -10.34
C GLN A 284 15.50 -2.82 -9.72
N TRP A 285 14.29 -3.28 -10.00
CA TRP A 285 13.10 -2.87 -9.28
C TRP A 285 12.79 -3.91 -8.21
N LEU A 286 12.66 -3.44 -6.98
CA LEU A 286 12.23 -4.23 -5.83
C LEU A 286 10.76 -3.88 -5.56
N LEU A 287 9.91 -4.88 -5.46
CA LEU A 287 8.51 -4.73 -5.11
C LEU A 287 8.22 -5.60 -3.88
N TRP A 288 7.96 -4.95 -2.77
CA TRP A 288 7.45 -5.62 -1.57
C TRP A 288 5.93 -5.65 -1.64
N ALA A 289 5.37 -6.78 -1.25
CA ALA A 289 3.93 -6.97 -1.23
C ALA A 289 3.50 -7.92 -0.13
N ASN A 290 2.25 -7.78 0.29
CA ASN A 290 1.61 -8.76 1.12
C ASN A 290 1.24 -9.99 0.29
N GLY A 291 1.40 -11.17 0.85
CA GLY A 291 0.83 -12.40 0.34
C GLY A 291 -0.06 -13.05 1.39
N ARG A 292 -1.05 -13.81 0.94
CA ARG A 292 -1.99 -14.47 1.83
C ARG A 292 -2.15 -15.95 1.49
N ARG A 293 -2.17 -16.76 2.56
CA ARG A 293 -2.55 -18.18 2.52
C ARG A 293 -3.27 -18.56 3.81
N ALA A 294 -4.46 -19.14 3.69
CA ALA A 294 -5.25 -19.60 4.84
C ALA A 294 -5.45 -18.51 5.92
N ALA A 295 -5.75 -17.29 5.48
CA ALA A 295 -5.89 -16.10 6.31
C ALA A 295 -4.63 -15.63 7.06
N VAL A 296 -3.45 -16.18 6.78
CA VAL A 296 -2.16 -15.68 7.28
C VAL A 296 -1.56 -14.71 6.27
N GLU A 297 -1.21 -13.53 6.73
CA GLU A 297 -0.63 -12.45 5.94
C GLU A 297 0.86 -12.29 6.24
N GLN A 298 1.69 -12.26 5.20
CA GLN A 298 3.13 -12.12 5.31
C GLN A 298 3.64 -11.19 4.20
N VAL A 299 4.87 -10.68 4.35
CA VAL A 299 5.50 -9.80 3.37
C VAL A 299 6.55 -10.57 2.58
N GLY A 300 6.47 -10.44 1.27
CA GLY A 300 7.47 -10.97 0.35
C GLY A 300 8.03 -9.92 -0.59
N LEU A 301 9.09 -10.31 -1.30
CA LEU A 301 9.81 -9.51 -2.26
C LEU A 301 9.66 -10.10 -3.67
N TYR A 302 9.41 -9.24 -4.63
CA TYR A 302 9.46 -9.52 -6.06
C TYR A 302 10.50 -8.62 -6.70
N ILE A 303 11.20 -9.12 -7.70
CA ILE A 303 12.33 -8.44 -8.33
C ILE A 303 12.09 -8.40 -9.83
N HIS A 304 12.32 -7.24 -10.44
CA HIS A 304 12.37 -7.07 -11.88
C HIS A 304 13.77 -6.58 -12.26
N ASP A 305 14.44 -7.32 -13.14
CA ASP A 305 15.77 -6.97 -13.63
C ASP A 305 15.67 -5.89 -14.73
N GLY A 306 16.55 -4.89 -14.67
CA GLY A 306 16.63 -3.78 -15.62
C GLY A 306 15.82 -2.56 -15.20
N ASP A 307 16.06 -1.45 -15.91
CA ASP A 307 15.53 -0.14 -15.56
C ASP A 307 14.09 0.09 -16.04
N ASN A 308 13.71 -0.55 -17.16
CA ASN A 308 12.39 -0.35 -17.75
C ASN A 308 11.45 -1.52 -17.44
N MET A 309 10.42 -1.26 -16.64
CA MET A 309 9.40 -2.26 -16.28
C MET A 309 8.30 -2.43 -17.34
N PHE A 310 8.19 -1.50 -18.29
CA PHE A 310 7.01 -1.34 -19.15
C PHE A 310 7.40 -1.11 -20.61
N GLU A 311 8.42 -1.83 -21.10
CA GLU A 311 8.87 -1.76 -22.51
C GLU A 311 7.74 -2.12 -23.50
N ASP A 312 6.85 -3.00 -23.07
CA ASP A 312 5.71 -3.52 -23.82
C ASP A 312 4.38 -2.80 -23.54
N TRP A 313 4.41 -1.58 -22.96
CA TRP A 313 3.17 -0.84 -22.68
C TRP A 313 2.34 -0.54 -23.92
N ASN A 314 2.97 -0.37 -25.06
CA ASN A 314 2.31 0.03 -26.31
C ASN A 314 2.23 -1.11 -27.34
N ASP A 315 2.60 -2.34 -26.96
CA ASP A 315 2.49 -3.52 -27.79
C ASP A 315 1.09 -4.13 -27.69
#